data_9c14602d565b1cc6eeceb9d792201f2e
#
_entry.id   9c14602d565b1cc6eeceb9d792201f2e
#
_cell.length_a   1.000
_cell.length_b   1.000
_cell.length_c   1.000
_cell.angle_alpha   90.00
_cell.angle_beta   90.00
_cell.angle_gamma   90.00
#
_symmetry.space_group_name_H-M   'P 1'
#
loop_
_entity.id
_entity.type
_entity.pdbx_description
1 polymer ?
#
loop_
_entity_poly.entity_id
_entity_poly.type
_entity_poly.pdbx_seq_one_letter_code
_entity_poly.pdbx_strand_id
1 'polypeptide(L)'
;MVNPIFNLKQINQLKQEPFIEINKQEIEKNTTTMSLNSKELENWESEFKQDKTHNLASTVLKNSNADEALLDKTAMLSIDKQTYNIGIPKDELVTPVANQKSSGRCWLFAATNCLRLQIAKDLNIKENFEISQAYLFFYDKLEKCCYFLDQIIDTADQDVDSRLVQYMLQIPINDGGQYSMFLNIVNKYGLMPKDLYNDLPYSTTASAKWNNLLVMKLREFAQILREHINVKKASSKDVQILKKSMQKEIFRLMSLFMDPPSVKPDESFTWEYSDKDKILRTVTCTPKEFASKICKVDSKKCVSLVNDPRNEYNKLIKVDRLGNVTGGDPVLYLNVDNKTLTSLAVKRLKAKKPIFFGAHTPMFMDKKSGVMSSKIYNYDAIDYNFKQDKKNRIQHGNSLMTHAMTITNAYIDSNTETPIRYKVENSWGKESGNDGYYMMDQEYFEEYCFQIVCDLDELPKELQAKLDDSKPILLPLYDPMGALA
;
A
#
# COMPACT_ATOMS: atom_id res chain seq x y z
N MET A 1 19.91 -22.77 37.04
CA MET A 1 19.30 -23.97 36.41
C MET A 1 18.91 -23.56 34.99
N VAL A 2 19.57 -24.17 34.03
CA VAL A 2 19.58 -23.76 32.61
C VAL A 2 18.33 -24.34 31.94
N ASN A 3 17.54 -23.47 31.30
CA ASN A 3 16.44 -23.88 30.42
C ASN A 3 17.00 -24.47 29.11
N PRO A 4 16.46 -25.55 28.59
CA PRO A 4 16.96 -26.19 27.40
C PRO A 4 16.62 -25.34 26.16
N ILE A 5 17.66 -24.99 25.43
CA ILE A 5 17.63 -24.41 24.08
C ILE A 5 17.07 -25.47 23.15
N PHE A 6 15.92 -25.22 22.54
CA PHE A 6 15.39 -26.09 21.48
C PHE A 6 16.34 -26.06 20.28
N ASN A 7 16.78 -27.23 19.86
CA ASN A 7 17.77 -27.42 18.81
C ASN A 7 17.12 -27.25 17.43
N LEU A 8 17.73 -26.44 16.57
CA LEU A 8 17.32 -26.15 15.18
C LEU A 8 16.99 -27.40 14.32
N LYS A 9 17.49 -28.59 14.71
CA LYS A 9 17.13 -29.86 14.06
C LYS A 9 15.70 -30.33 14.35
N GLN A 10 15.10 -29.93 15.47
CA GLN A 10 13.71 -30.29 15.79
C GLN A 10 12.70 -29.40 15.05
N ILE A 11 13.05 -28.15 14.75
CA ILE A 11 12.22 -27.24 13.96
C ILE A 11 12.14 -27.68 12.50
N ASN A 12 13.19 -28.31 11.96
CA ASN A 12 13.19 -28.82 10.59
C ASN A 12 12.42 -30.13 10.41
N GLN A 13 12.16 -30.90 11.48
CA GLN A 13 11.30 -32.11 11.40
C GLN A 13 9.81 -31.78 11.37
N LEU A 14 9.39 -30.66 11.97
CA LEU A 14 7.98 -30.19 11.94
C LEU A 14 7.55 -29.62 10.57
N LYS A 15 8.50 -29.39 9.65
CA LYS A 15 8.21 -28.82 8.31
C LYS A 15 7.83 -29.84 7.24
N GLN A 16 7.71 -31.12 7.53
CA GLN A 16 7.50 -32.18 6.52
C GLN A 16 6.28 -33.06 6.70
N GLU A 17 5.37 -32.80 7.61
CA GLU A 17 4.14 -33.57 7.67
C GLU A 17 3.10 -33.06 6.68
N PRO A 18 2.48 -33.96 5.85
CA PRO A 18 1.44 -33.54 4.92
C PRO A 18 0.20 -33.05 5.68
N PHE A 19 -0.43 -32.05 5.14
CA PHE A 19 -1.54 -31.29 5.72
C PHE A 19 -2.78 -32.12 6.09
N ILE A 20 -2.95 -33.28 5.49
CA ILE A 20 -4.05 -34.23 5.72
C ILE A 20 -3.55 -35.63 5.35
N GLU A 21 -3.41 -36.55 6.28
CA GLU A 21 -3.39 -37.95 5.96
C GLU A 21 -4.81 -38.42 5.61
N ILE A 22 -5.16 -38.29 4.35
CA ILE A 22 -6.37 -38.92 3.83
C ILE A 22 -6.03 -40.39 3.57
N ASN A 23 -6.75 -41.31 4.18
CA ASN A 23 -6.58 -42.74 4.00
C ASN A 23 -6.79 -43.12 2.52
N LYS A 24 -5.72 -43.32 1.77
CA LYS A 24 -5.76 -43.59 0.32
C LYS A 24 -6.60 -44.80 -0.06
N GLN A 25 -6.81 -45.76 0.87
CA GLN A 25 -7.57 -46.97 0.62
C GLN A 25 -9.10 -46.74 0.53
N GLU A 26 -9.62 -45.63 1.07
CA GLU A 26 -11.04 -45.30 0.93
C GLU A 26 -11.37 -44.53 -0.35
N ILE A 27 -10.39 -43.84 -0.94
CA ILE A 27 -10.59 -43.03 -2.16
C ILE A 27 -10.63 -43.90 -3.42
N GLU A 28 -9.93 -45.03 -3.47
CA GLU A 28 -9.82 -45.87 -4.67
C GLU A 28 -11.13 -46.58 -5.07
N LYS A 29 -12.17 -46.56 -4.22
CA LYS A 29 -13.43 -47.27 -4.51
C LYS A 29 -14.52 -46.43 -5.17
N ASN A 30 -14.39 -45.09 -5.24
CA ASN A 30 -15.42 -44.25 -5.86
C ASN A 30 -14.81 -43.04 -6.62
N THR A 31 -14.44 -43.25 -7.87
CA THR A 31 -13.99 -42.18 -8.81
C THR A 31 -15.12 -41.35 -9.41
N THR A 32 -16.24 -41.23 -8.76
CA THR A 32 -17.30 -40.30 -9.11
C THR A 32 -17.14 -39.06 -8.24
N THR A 33 -17.27 -37.86 -8.83
CA THR A 33 -17.22 -36.53 -8.18
C THR A 33 -17.85 -36.56 -6.79
N MET A 34 -17.01 -36.57 -5.74
CA MET A 34 -17.46 -36.65 -4.36
C MET A 34 -17.99 -35.26 -3.94
N SER A 35 -19.29 -35.07 -4.04
CA SER A 35 -19.97 -33.99 -3.32
C SER A 35 -20.14 -34.39 -1.86
N LEU A 36 -20.15 -33.41 -0.96
CA LEU A 36 -20.45 -33.64 0.47
C LEU A 36 -21.79 -34.39 0.60
N ASN A 37 -21.79 -35.45 1.44
CA ASN A 37 -23.04 -36.15 1.73
C ASN A 37 -23.45 -35.95 3.21
N SER A 38 -24.72 -36.18 3.49
CA SER A 38 -25.29 -35.95 4.81
C SER A 38 -24.62 -36.76 5.91
N LYS A 39 -24.19 -37.96 5.61
CA LYS A 39 -23.56 -38.86 6.60
C LYS A 39 -22.16 -38.39 7.01
N GLU A 40 -21.39 -37.83 6.06
CA GLU A 40 -20.10 -37.21 6.38
C GLU A 40 -20.31 -35.97 7.28
N LEU A 41 -21.29 -35.12 6.95
CA LEU A 41 -21.62 -33.93 7.76
C LEU A 41 -22.07 -34.31 9.17
N GLU A 42 -22.90 -35.36 9.32
CA GLU A 42 -23.33 -35.87 10.62
C GLU A 42 -22.14 -36.37 11.45
N ASN A 43 -21.19 -37.06 10.81
CA ASN A 43 -19.99 -37.55 11.49
C ASN A 43 -19.12 -36.38 11.96
N TRP A 44 -18.81 -35.41 11.09
CA TRP A 44 -18.03 -34.22 11.45
C TRP A 44 -18.71 -33.37 12.53
N GLU A 45 -20.02 -33.23 12.46
CA GLU A 45 -20.79 -32.56 13.51
C GLU A 45 -20.70 -33.29 14.86
N SER A 46 -20.76 -34.62 14.84
CA SER A 46 -20.60 -35.43 16.02
C SER A 46 -19.20 -35.32 16.64
N GLU A 47 -18.15 -35.40 15.81
CA GLU A 47 -16.76 -35.21 16.23
C GLU A 47 -16.57 -33.81 16.83
N PHE A 48 -17.06 -32.75 16.15
CA PHE A 48 -16.97 -31.38 16.63
C PHE A 48 -17.68 -31.23 18.01
N LYS A 49 -18.87 -31.81 18.18
CA LYS A 49 -19.62 -31.74 19.45
C LYS A 49 -18.96 -32.50 20.59
N GLN A 50 -18.14 -33.52 20.31
CA GLN A 50 -17.41 -34.27 21.32
C GLN A 50 -16.17 -33.53 21.81
N ASP A 51 -15.60 -32.65 21.00
CA ASP A 51 -14.44 -31.85 21.37
C ASP A 51 -14.86 -30.69 22.28
N LYS A 52 -14.43 -30.76 23.55
CA LYS A 52 -14.76 -29.74 24.55
C LYS A 52 -14.08 -28.39 24.27
N THR A 53 -12.89 -28.41 23.68
CA THR A 53 -12.12 -27.20 23.35
C THR A 53 -12.80 -26.46 22.20
N HIS A 54 -13.17 -27.17 21.13
CA HIS A 54 -13.91 -26.58 20.02
C HIS A 54 -15.30 -26.07 20.43
N ASN A 55 -15.99 -26.76 21.34
CA ASN A 55 -17.26 -26.28 21.87
C ASN A 55 -17.12 -25.00 22.68
N LEU A 56 -16.08 -24.89 23.53
CA LEU A 56 -15.80 -23.68 24.28
C LEU A 56 -15.42 -22.54 23.33
N ALA A 57 -14.49 -22.78 22.39
CA ALA A 57 -14.09 -21.81 21.39
C ALA A 57 -15.29 -21.32 20.55
N SER A 58 -16.15 -22.24 20.11
CA SER A 58 -17.39 -21.93 19.40
C SER A 58 -18.32 -21.04 20.21
N THR A 59 -18.47 -21.32 21.51
CA THR A 59 -19.30 -20.50 22.40
C THR A 59 -18.77 -19.07 22.52
N VAL A 60 -17.45 -18.92 22.66
CA VAL A 60 -16.79 -17.60 22.73
C VAL A 60 -16.92 -16.86 21.40
N LEU A 61 -16.50 -17.47 20.29
CA LEU A 61 -16.43 -16.83 18.98
C LEU A 61 -17.79 -16.47 18.40
N LYS A 62 -18.86 -17.19 18.74
CA LYS A 62 -20.23 -16.84 18.31
C LYS A 62 -20.80 -15.61 19.03
N ASN A 63 -20.27 -15.26 20.20
CA ASN A 63 -20.80 -14.21 21.05
C ASN A 63 -19.84 -13.03 21.27
N SER A 64 -18.68 -13.01 20.59
CA SER A 64 -17.68 -11.96 20.70
C SER A 64 -17.07 -11.60 19.34
N ASN A 65 -16.39 -10.47 19.28
CA ASN A 65 -15.56 -10.13 18.12
C ASN A 65 -14.39 -11.12 18.03
N ALA A 66 -14.22 -11.81 16.90
CA ALA A 66 -13.20 -12.83 16.72
C ALA A 66 -11.78 -12.29 16.91
N ASP A 67 -11.48 -11.09 16.38
CA ASP A 67 -10.16 -10.48 16.52
C ASP A 67 -9.84 -10.18 17.99
N GLU A 68 -10.83 -9.71 18.77
CA GLU A 68 -10.63 -9.47 20.20
C GLU A 68 -10.52 -10.77 21.02
N ALA A 69 -11.25 -11.81 20.63
CA ALA A 69 -11.26 -13.09 21.33
C ALA A 69 -9.97 -13.89 21.11
N LEU A 70 -9.38 -13.78 19.92
CA LEU A 70 -8.14 -14.48 19.53
C LEU A 70 -6.88 -13.67 19.82
N LEU A 71 -7.02 -12.40 20.22
CA LEU A 71 -5.87 -11.55 20.56
C LEU A 71 -5.16 -12.07 21.80
N ASP A 72 -3.90 -12.48 21.63
CA ASP A 72 -3.02 -12.85 22.74
C ASP A 72 -2.44 -11.59 23.40
N LYS A 73 -3.14 -11.10 24.41
CA LYS A 73 -2.72 -9.90 25.15
C LYS A 73 -1.38 -10.09 25.87
N THR A 74 -1.04 -11.30 26.27
CA THR A 74 0.24 -11.60 26.94
C THR A 74 1.39 -11.53 25.96
N ALA A 75 1.25 -12.17 24.81
CA ALA A 75 2.21 -12.06 23.73
C ALA A 75 2.37 -10.60 23.28
N MET A 76 1.26 -9.90 23.05
CA MET A 76 1.25 -8.49 22.65
C MET A 76 2.01 -7.61 23.64
N LEU A 77 1.75 -7.71 24.96
CA LEU A 77 2.45 -6.93 26.00
C LEU A 77 3.95 -7.25 26.06
N SER A 78 4.35 -8.46 25.72
CA SER A 78 5.77 -8.86 25.71
C SER A 78 6.55 -8.21 24.57
N ILE A 79 5.92 -8.01 23.40
CA ILE A 79 6.55 -7.49 22.18
C ILE A 79 6.33 -5.99 21.99
N ASP A 80 5.25 -5.41 22.51
CA ASP A 80 4.95 -3.97 22.40
C ASP A 80 5.95 -3.14 23.21
N LYS A 81 7.00 -2.72 22.54
CA LYS A 81 8.07 -1.86 23.10
C LYS A 81 8.18 -0.60 22.26
N GLN A 82 8.00 0.55 22.89
CA GLN A 82 8.01 1.88 22.23
C GLN A 82 9.36 2.59 22.32
N THR A 83 10.47 1.83 22.44
CA THR A 83 11.84 2.36 22.48
C THR A 83 12.56 2.08 21.17
N TYR A 84 13.24 3.10 20.64
CA TYR A 84 13.96 3.05 19.36
C TYR A 84 15.31 3.74 19.52
N ASN A 85 16.35 3.24 18.83
CA ASN A 85 17.73 3.76 18.96
C ASN A 85 18.28 4.36 17.67
N ILE A 86 17.58 4.22 16.54
CA ILE A 86 17.90 4.91 15.28
C ILE A 86 16.64 5.52 14.66
N GLY A 87 16.79 6.54 13.82
CA GLY A 87 15.72 7.19 13.05
C GLY A 87 15.56 8.67 13.40
N ILE A 88 14.35 9.18 13.22
CA ILE A 88 14.00 10.59 13.40
C ILE A 88 13.94 10.93 14.88
N PRO A 89 14.66 11.97 15.36
CA PRO A 89 14.53 12.47 16.73
C PRO A 89 13.09 12.85 17.07
N LYS A 90 12.67 12.61 18.33
CA LYS A 90 11.29 12.87 18.76
C LYS A 90 10.87 14.33 18.60
N ASP A 91 11.79 15.24 18.78
CA ASP A 91 11.59 16.69 18.64
C ASP A 91 11.55 17.17 17.18
N GLU A 92 11.98 16.33 16.23
CA GLU A 92 11.89 16.57 14.80
C GLU A 92 10.62 15.95 14.18
N LEU A 93 9.82 15.16 14.92
CA LEU A 93 8.54 14.63 14.46
C LEU A 93 7.49 15.74 14.40
N VAL A 94 6.75 15.79 13.30
CA VAL A 94 5.68 16.77 13.08
C VAL A 94 4.34 16.23 13.61
N THR A 95 3.67 16.99 14.44
CA THR A 95 2.38 16.62 15.04
C THR A 95 1.26 17.58 14.62
N PRO A 96 0.00 17.13 14.63
CA PRO A 96 -0.47 15.74 14.83
C PRO A 96 -0.18 14.86 13.62
N VAL A 97 -0.30 13.53 13.80
CA VAL A 97 -0.27 12.60 12.67
C VAL A 97 -1.49 12.82 11.77
N ALA A 98 -1.28 12.66 10.47
CA ALA A 98 -2.31 12.90 9.46
C ALA A 98 -3.45 11.86 9.54
N ASN A 99 -4.63 12.20 8.97
CA ASN A 99 -5.78 11.31 8.95
C ASN A 99 -6.46 11.30 7.58
N GLN A 100 -6.32 10.17 6.86
CA GLN A 100 -6.93 9.95 5.54
C GLN A 100 -8.44 9.71 5.58
N LYS A 101 -9.00 9.49 6.79
CA LYS A 101 -10.42 9.14 6.98
C LYS A 101 -10.84 7.91 6.14
N SER A 102 -12.05 7.91 5.60
CA SER A 102 -12.62 6.82 4.80
C SER A 102 -12.29 6.96 3.30
N SER A 103 -11.00 7.11 2.99
CA SER A 103 -10.48 7.20 1.61
C SER A 103 -9.26 6.30 1.42
N GLY A 104 -9.02 5.81 0.21
CA GLY A 104 -7.84 5.00 -0.13
C GLY A 104 -6.60 5.83 -0.49
N ARG A 105 -6.38 6.97 0.18
CA ARG A 105 -5.28 7.90 -0.10
C ARG A 105 -4.01 7.61 0.71
N CYS A 106 -3.88 6.45 1.36
CA CYS A 106 -2.75 6.11 2.23
C CYS A 106 -1.39 6.39 1.57
N TRP A 107 -1.24 6.04 0.29
CA TRP A 107 -0.02 6.26 -0.48
C TRP A 107 0.35 7.75 -0.64
N LEU A 108 -0.65 8.64 -0.80
CA LEU A 108 -0.43 10.09 -0.81
C LEU A 108 -0.03 10.60 0.57
N PHE A 109 -0.69 10.10 1.63
CA PHE A 109 -0.34 10.45 3.00
C PHE A 109 1.06 9.96 3.37
N ALA A 110 1.39 8.71 3.07
CA ALA A 110 2.72 8.16 3.34
C ALA A 110 3.82 8.92 2.60
N ALA A 111 3.63 9.23 1.31
CA ALA A 111 4.60 9.99 0.53
C ALA A 111 4.76 11.42 1.06
N THR A 112 3.67 12.13 1.34
CA THR A 112 3.71 13.50 1.87
C THR A 112 4.23 13.53 3.31
N ASN A 113 3.99 12.51 4.14
CA ASN A 113 4.57 12.40 5.48
C ASN A 113 6.09 12.27 5.43
N CYS A 114 6.64 11.50 4.47
CA CYS A 114 8.09 11.46 4.27
C CYS A 114 8.68 12.85 3.93
N LEU A 115 7.99 13.61 3.08
CA LEU A 115 8.46 14.95 2.70
C LEU A 115 8.29 15.96 3.82
N ARG A 116 7.16 15.94 4.56
CA ARG A 116 6.85 16.97 5.55
C ARG A 116 7.86 17.04 6.68
N LEU A 117 8.48 15.91 7.07
CA LEU A 117 9.51 15.89 8.12
C LEU A 117 10.74 16.71 7.71
N GLN A 118 11.20 16.57 6.46
CA GLN A 118 12.32 17.35 5.95
C GLN A 118 11.95 18.83 5.76
N ILE A 119 10.77 19.10 5.21
CA ILE A 119 10.29 20.46 4.97
C ILE A 119 10.12 21.21 6.30
N ALA A 120 9.50 20.57 7.29
CA ALA A 120 9.31 21.15 8.62
C ALA A 120 10.65 21.51 9.28
N LYS A 121 11.67 20.65 9.10
CA LYS A 121 13.02 20.93 9.56
C LYS A 121 13.64 22.13 8.82
N ASP A 122 13.58 22.14 7.49
CA ASP A 122 14.18 23.20 6.66
C ASP A 122 13.51 24.57 6.88
N LEU A 123 12.21 24.57 7.10
CA LEU A 123 11.42 25.79 7.35
C LEU A 123 11.25 26.14 8.83
N ASN A 124 11.85 25.33 9.72
CA ASN A 124 11.77 25.53 11.17
C ASN A 124 10.32 25.47 11.72
N ILE A 125 9.47 24.59 11.16
CA ILE A 125 8.10 24.37 11.59
C ILE A 125 8.05 23.16 12.53
N LYS A 126 7.23 23.23 13.59
CA LYS A 126 7.09 22.12 14.55
C LYS A 126 5.73 21.44 14.49
N GLU A 127 4.68 22.20 14.31
CA GLU A 127 3.31 21.73 14.48
C GLU A 127 2.41 22.14 13.31
N ASN A 128 1.36 21.36 13.09
CA ASN A 128 0.25 21.67 12.17
C ASN A 128 0.65 21.86 10.71
N PHE A 129 1.80 21.35 10.28
CA PHE A 129 2.19 21.43 8.88
C PHE A 129 1.83 20.14 8.15
N GLU A 130 1.10 20.26 7.07
CA GLU A 130 0.83 19.19 6.11
C GLU A 130 0.92 19.72 4.67
N ILE A 131 1.33 18.82 3.75
CA ILE A 131 1.17 19.04 2.31
C ILE A 131 -0.26 18.63 1.94
N SER A 132 -0.90 19.32 1.02
CA SER A 132 -2.27 19.03 0.60
C SER A 132 -2.37 17.69 -0.13
N GLN A 133 -2.87 16.67 0.53
CA GLN A 133 -3.21 15.39 -0.11
C GLN A 133 -4.47 15.52 -0.97
N ALA A 134 -5.37 16.43 -0.63
CA ALA A 134 -6.57 16.71 -1.41
C ALA A 134 -6.25 17.30 -2.80
N TYR A 135 -5.23 18.18 -2.88
CA TYR A 135 -4.71 18.72 -4.15
C TYR A 135 -4.20 17.59 -5.07
N LEU A 136 -3.35 16.73 -4.52
CA LEU A 136 -2.82 15.57 -5.26
C LEU A 136 -3.92 14.61 -5.68
N PHE A 137 -4.89 14.36 -4.79
CA PHE A 137 -6.00 13.46 -5.03
C PHE A 137 -6.92 13.94 -6.15
N PHE A 138 -7.18 15.26 -6.24
CA PHE A 138 -7.95 15.83 -7.35
C PHE A 138 -7.30 15.50 -8.70
N TYR A 139 -6.01 15.80 -8.83
CA TYR A 139 -5.29 15.56 -10.08
C TYR A 139 -5.09 14.07 -10.37
N ASP A 140 -4.79 13.25 -9.36
CA ASP A 140 -4.66 11.80 -9.54
C ASP A 140 -5.96 11.19 -10.09
N LYS A 141 -7.12 11.56 -9.52
CA LYS A 141 -8.40 11.08 -10.02
C LYS A 141 -8.66 11.48 -11.47
N LEU A 142 -8.43 12.74 -11.79
CA LEU A 142 -8.61 13.24 -13.14
C LEU A 142 -7.70 12.50 -14.13
N GLU A 143 -6.42 12.35 -13.78
CA GLU A 143 -5.44 11.66 -14.61
C GLU A 143 -5.77 10.16 -14.76
N LYS A 144 -6.11 9.47 -13.68
CA LYS A 144 -6.52 8.04 -13.76
C LYS A 144 -7.72 7.83 -14.67
N CYS A 145 -8.72 8.72 -14.61
CA CYS A 145 -9.85 8.64 -15.53
C CYS A 145 -9.40 8.81 -16.99
N CYS A 146 -8.52 9.78 -17.26
CA CYS A 146 -7.96 9.99 -18.60
C CYS A 146 -7.11 8.82 -19.06
N TYR A 147 -6.27 8.28 -18.16
CA TYR A 147 -5.43 7.11 -18.40
C TYR A 147 -6.27 5.87 -18.73
N PHE A 148 -7.36 5.63 -17.98
CA PHE A 148 -8.29 4.56 -18.29
C PHE A 148 -8.88 4.67 -19.69
N LEU A 149 -9.31 5.87 -20.13
CA LEU A 149 -9.84 6.06 -21.48
C LEU A 149 -8.78 5.74 -22.54
N ASP A 150 -7.50 6.10 -22.30
CA ASP A 150 -6.39 5.74 -23.20
C ASP A 150 -6.18 4.24 -23.26
N GLN A 151 -6.23 3.53 -22.12
CA GLN A 151 -6.09 2.08 -22.08
C GLN A 151 -7.25 1.37 -22.81
N ILE A 152 -8.46 1.89 -22.72
CA ILE A 152 -9.62 1.37 -23.45
C ILE A 152 -9.47 1.56 -24.97
N ILE A 153 -8.94 2.71 -25.41
CA ILE A 153 -8.67 2.96 -26.84
C ILE A 153 -7.57 2.02 -27.34
N ASP A 154 -6.49 1.86 -26.58
CA ASP A 154 -5.33 1.05 -26.92
C ASP A 154 -5.64 -0.47 -26.96
N THR A 155 -6.66 -0.91 -26.26
CA THR A 155 -7.10 -2.31 -26.21
C THR A 155 -8.42 -2.55 -26.95
N ALA A 156 -8.83 -1.61 -27.80
CA ALA A 156 -10.12 -1.70 -28.47
C ALA A 156 -10.22 -2.88 -29.46
N ASP A 157 -9.08 -3.35 -29.98
CA ASP A 157 -8.96 -4.52 -30.85
C ASP A 157 -9.07 -5.85 -30.10
N GLN A 158 -8.87 -5.87 -28.79
CA GLN A 158 -9.03 -7.07 -27.96
C GLN A 158 -10.50 -7.35 -27.68
N ASP A 159 -10.84 -8.61 -27.46
CA ASP A 159 -12.19 -8.99 -27.06
C ASP A 159 -12.58 -8.34 -25.72
N VAL A 160 -13.85 -7.93 -25.61
CA VAL A 160 -14.37 -7.37 -24.36
C VAL A 160 -14.26 -8.38 -23.21
N ASP A 161 -14.37 -9.68 -23.50
CA ASP A 161 -14.28 -10.78 -22.54
C ASP A 161 -12.84 -11.22 -22.25
N SER A 162 -11.84 -10.62 -22.90
CA SER A 162 -10.45 -10.90 -22.58
C SER A 162 -10.14 -10.54 -21.12
N ARG A 163 -9.27 -11.34 -20.48
CA ARG A 163 -8.94 -11.14 -19.07
C ARG A 163 -8.44 -9.73 -18.75
N LEU A 164 -7.64 -9.13 -19.66
CA LEU A 164 -7.12 -7.79 -19.48
C LEU A 164 -8.24 -6.75 -19.51
N VAL A 165 -9.09 -6.79 -20.53
CA VAL A 165 -10.17 -5.81 -20.69
C VAL A 165 -11.17 -5.93 -19.55
N GLN A 166 -11.55 -7.17 -19.14
CA GLN A 166 -12.42 -7.40 -17.99
C GLN A 166 -11.83 -6.88 -16.69
N TYR A 167 -10.53 -7.08 -16.46
CA TYR A 167 -9.86 -6.55 -15.27
C TYR A 167 -9.91 -5.01 -15.22
N MET A 168 -9.63 -4.33 -16.35
CA MET A 168 -9.75 -2.87 -16.45
C MET A 168 -11.19 -2.38 -16.24
N LEU A 169 -12.18 -3.09 -16.79
CA LEU A 169 -13.61 -2.76 -16.61
C LEU A 169 -14.11 -3.04 -15.19
N GLN A 170 -13.53 -4.03 -14.50
CA GLN A 170 -13.86 -4.32 -13.10
C GLN A 170 -13.42 -3.17 -12.18
N ILE A 171 -12.22 -2.63 -12.38
CA ILE A 171 -11.64 -1.56 -11.57
C ILE A 171 -11.13 -0.44 -12.49
N PRO A 172 -12.02 0.37 -13.10
CA PRO A 172 -11.62 1.46 -13.99
C PRO A 172 -10.70 2.47 -13.31
N ILE A 173 -11.00 2.80 -12.04
CA ILE A 173 -10.20 3.63 -11.14
C ILE A 173 -10.41 3.18 -9.70
N ASN A 174 -9.46 3.50 -8.86
CA ASN A 174 -9.54 3.40 -7.40
C ASN A 174 -8.79 4.57 -6.74
N ASP A 175 -8.78 4.63 -5.41
CA ASP A 175 -8.06 5.68 -4.67
C ASP A 175 -6.59 5.35 -4.44
N GLY A 176 -6.22 4.06 -4.49
CA GLY A 176 -4.88 3.59 -4.22
C GLY A 176 -3.84 4.01 -5.27
N GLY A 177 -2.59 3.88 -4.95
CA GLY A 177 -1.49 4.22 -5.86
C GLY A 177 -0.14 3.70 -5.39
N GLN A 178 0.87 3.99 -6.19
CA GLN A 178 2.27 3.64 -5.96
C GLN A 178 3.13 4.91 -5.86
N TYR A 179 4.31 4.81 -5.27
CA TYR A 179 5.19 5.96 -5.10
C TYR A 179 5.57 6.63 -6.44
N SER A 180 5.82 5.84 -7.50
CA SER A 180 6.06 6.38 -8.84
C SER A 180 4.85 7.15 -9.40
N MET A 181 3.63 6.73 -9.07
CA MET A 181 2.41 7.44 -9.45
C MET A 181 2.28 8.77 -8.70
N PHE A 182 2.70 8.83 -7.42
CA PHE A 182 2.82 10.08 -6.67
C PHE A 182 3.81 11.03 -7.36
N LEU A 183 4.98 10.55 -7.75
CA LEU A 183 5.99 11.35 -8.45
C LEU A 183 5.46 11.89 -9.79
N ASN A 184 4.70 11.09 -10.56
CA ASN A 184 4.06 11.55 -11.79
C ASN A 184 3.12 12.73 -11.58
N ILE A 185 2.30 12.69 -10.51
CA ILE A 185 1.40 13.81 -10.17
C ILE A 185 2.21 15.03 -9.73
N VAL A 186 3.23 14.85 -8.90
CA VAL A 186 4.09 15.94 -8.43
C VAL A 186 4.85 16.60 -9.59
N ASN A 187 5.41 15.81 -10.50
CA ASN A 187 6.13 16.33 -11.68
C ASN A 187 5.22 17.17 -12.58
N LYS A 188 3.96 16.77 -12.74
CA LYS A 188 3.03 17.45 -13.64
C LYS A 188 2.34 18.66 -12.99
N TYR A 189 1.98 18.55 -11.72
CA TYR A 189 1.11 19.52 -11.02
C TYR A 189 1.77 20.22 -9.84
N GLY A 190 2.90 19.73 -9.35
CA GLY A 190 3.57 20.28 -8.18
C GLY A 190 2.93 19.87 -6.85
N LEU A 191 3.24 20.62 -5.81
CA LEU A 191 2.75 20.44 -4.44
C LEU A 191 2.29 21.79 -3.89
N MET A 192 1.45 21.77 -2.86
CA MET A 192 1.10 22.97 -2.09
C MET A 192 0.81 22.63 -0.62
N PRO A 193 0.92 23.61 0.29
CA PRO A 193 0.50 23.47 1.68
C PRO A 193 -0.99 23.16 1.79
N LYS A 194 -1.37 22.37 2.80
CA LYS A 194 -2.76 21.98 3.04
C LYS A 194 -3.68 23.15 3.33
N ASP A 195 -3.15 24.21 3.95
CA ASP A 195 -3.91 25.42 4.27
C ASP A 195 -4.52 26.11 3.04
N LEU A 196 -3.90 25.94 1.86
CA LEU A 196 -4.36 26.53 0.61
C LEU A 196 -5.34 25.65 -0.17
N TYR A 197 -5.36 24.34 0.10
CA TYR A 197 -6.33 23.42 -0.49
C TYR A 197 -6.57 22.27 0.47
N ASN A 198 -7.58 22.39 1.30
CA ASN A 198 -7.87 21.49 2.40
C ASN A 198 -8.85 20.35 1.99
N ASP A 199 -8.99 19.36 2.85
CA ASP A 199 -9.97 18.31 2.70
C ASP A 199 -11.41 18.84 2.80
N LEU A 200 -12.29 18.30 1.98
CA LEU A 200 -13.73 18.54 2.06
C LEU A 200 -14.41 17.39 2.84
N PRO A 201 -15.33 17.71 3.76
CA PRO A 201 -15.83 16.74 4.76
C PRO A 201 -16.48 15.46 4.18
N TYR A 202 -17.11 15.55 3.02
CA TYR A 202 -17.89 14.43 2.47
C TYR A 202 -17.42 13.93 1.11
N SER A 203 -16.33 14.47 0.57
CA SER A 203 -15.81 14.08 -0.74
C SER A 203 -14.40 13.53 -0.67
N THR A 204 -13.45 14.29 -0.14
CA THR A 204 -12.07 13.83 -0.01
C THR A 204 -11.89 12.87 1.18
N THR A 205 -12.70 13.05 2.23
CA THR A 205 -12.64 12.20 3.43
C THR A 205 -13.54 10.96 3.36
N ALA A 206 -14.46 10.88 2.39
CA ALA A 206 -15.38 9.75 2.17
C ALA A 206 -15.67 9.57 0.67
N SER A 207 -14.68 9.08 -0.07
CA SER A 207 -14.65 9.07 -1.54
C SER A 207 -15.52 8.00 -2.22
N ALA A 208 -15.92 6.94 -1.52
CA ALA A 208 -16.54 5.75 -2.12
C ALA A 208 -17.77 6.07 -3.01
N LYS A 209 -18.65 6.99 -2.56
CA LYS A 209 -19.89 7.29 -3.28
C LYS A 209 -19.63 7.90 -4.67
N TRP A 210 -18.83 8.93 -4.75
CA TRP A 210 -18.55 9.59 -6.01
C TRP A 210 -17.56 8.82 -6.89
N ASN A 211 -16.66 8.02 -6.30
CA ASN A 211 -15.88 7.04 -7.04
C ASN A 211 -16.77 6.09 -7.84
N ASN A 212 -17.84 5.56 -7.21
CA ASN A 212 -18.78 4.68 -7.89
C ASN A 212 -19.48 5.38 -9.07
N LEU A 213 -19.81 6.66 -8.96
CA LEU A 213 -20.38 7.43 -10.08
C LEU A 213 -19.38 7.58 -11.23
N LEU A 214 -18.12 7.86 -10.93
CA LEU A 214 -17.05 7.89 -11.94
C LEU A 214 -16.87 6.51 -12.60
N VAL A 215 -16.82 5.44 -11.82
CA VAL A 215 -16.68 4.06 -12.32
C VAL A 215 -17.82 3.70 -13.29
N MET A 216 -19.07 4.02 -12.92
CA MET A 216 -20.22 3.80 -13.79
C MET A 216 -20.09 4.57 -15.11
N LYS A 217 -19.71 5.84 -15.03
CA LYS A 217 -19.54 6.70 -16.22
C LYS A 217 -18.37 6.25 -17.09
N LEU A 218 -17.25 5.81 -16.50
CA LEU A 218 -16.11 5.30 -17.24
C LEU A 218 -16.41 3.99 -17.98
N ARG A 219 -17.25 3.11 -17.42
CA ARG A 219 -17.72 1.89 -18.10
C ARG A 219 -18.63 2.24 -19.28
N GLU A 220 -19.52 3.21 -19.15
CA GLU A 220 -20.34 3.73 -20.26
C GLU A 220 -19.43 4.31 -21.36
N PHE A 221 -18.43 5.11 -20.99
CA PHE A 221 -17.47 5.68 -21.94
C PHE A 221 -16.64 4.60 -22.64
N ALA A 222 -16.23 3.54 -21.92
CA ALA A 222 -15.54 2.41 -22.51
C ALA A 222 -16.36 1.72 -23.58
N GLN A 223 -17.67 1.48 -23.34
CA GLN A 223 -18.59 0.95 -24.34
C GLN A 223 -18.64 1.87 -25.56
N ILE A 224 -18.90 3.15 -25.36
CA ILE A 224 -19.04 4.14 -26.44
C ILE A 224 -17.76 4.23 -27.29
N LEU A 225 -16.57 4.27 -26.67
CA LEU A 225 -15.29 4.31 -27.37
C LEU A 225 -15.08 3.06 -28.22
N ARG A 226 -15.30 1.88 -27.64
CA ARG A 226 -15.15 0.60 -28.35
C ARG A 226 -16.13 0.47 -29.52
N GLU A 227 -17.39 0.92 -29.36
CA GLU A 227 -18.37 0.97 -30.45
C GLU A 227 -17.91 1.91 -31.59
N HIS A 228 -17.41 3.10 -31.25
CA HIS A 228 -16.91 4.06 -32.24
C HIS A 228 -15.72 3.49 -33.02
N ILE A 229 -14.80 2.81 -32.36
CA ILE A 229 -13.61 2.23 -32.98
C ILE A 229 -13.98 0.98 -33.79
N ASN A 230 -14.69 0.02 -33.19
CA ASN A 230 -14.86 -1.32 -33.74
C ASN A 230 -16.04 -1.41 -34.71
N VAL A 231 -17.15 -0.72 -34.45
CA VAL A 231 -18.38 -0.80 -35.24
C VAL A 231 -18.46 0.34 -36.24
N LYS A 232 -18.32 1.59 -35.76
CA LYS A 232 -18.44 2.77 -36.63
C LYS A 232 -17.19 3.07 -37.43
N LYS A 233 -16.04 2.39 -37.12
CA LYS A 233 -14.76 2.59 -37.79
C LYS A 233 -14.31 4.06 -37.81
N ALA A 234 -14.58 4.77 -36.70
CA ALA A 234 -14.24 6.18 -36.56
C ALA A 234 -12.75 6.44 -36.74
N SER A 235 -12.41 7.58 -37.34
CA SER A 235 -11.01 7.96 -37.48
C SER A 235 -10.35 8.22 -36.11
N SER A 236 -9.02 8.07 -36.00
CA SER A 236 -8.30 8.40 -34.77
C SER A 236 -8.58 9.83 -34.30
N LYS A 237 -8.78 10.77 -35.24
CA LYS A 237 -9.13 12.16 -34.92
C LYS A 237 -10.50 12.24 -34.25
N ASP A 238 -11.50 11.53 -34.76
CA ASP A 238 -12.86 11.54 -34.18
C ASP A 238 -12.89 10.88 -32.80
N VAL A 239 -12.11 9.79 -32.61
CA VAL A 239 -11.94 9.14 -31.30
C VAL A 239 -11.29 10.11 -30.29
N GLN A 240 -10.29 10.90 -30.70
CA GLN A 240 -9.69 11.89 -29.80
C GLN A 240 -10.65 13.06 -29.47
N ILE A 241 -11.47 13.50 -30.42
CA ILE A 241 -12.52 14.52 -30.16
C ILE A 241 -13.53 13.98 -29.14
N LEU A 242 -13.99 12.73 -29.34
CA LEU A 242 -14.92 12.06 -28.41
C LEU A 242 -14.31 11.91 -27.02
N LYS A 243 -13.05 11.41 -26.91
CA LYS A 243 -12.33 11.33 -25.66
C LYS A 243 -12.26 12.69 -24.96
N LYS A 244 -11.99 13.78 -25.71
CA LYS A 244 -11.91 15.14 -25.15
C LYS A 244 -13.24 15.60 -24.53
N SER A 245 -14.36 15.24 -25.16
CA SER A 245 -15.68 15.53 -24.60
C SER A 245 -15.95 14.74 -23.31
N MET A 246 -15.52 13.47 -23.26
CA MET A 246 -15.58 12.62 -22.06
C MET A 246 -14.72 13.18 -20.91
N GLN A 247 -13.50 13.62 -21.20
CA GLN A 247 -12.63 14.28 -20.22
C GLN A 247 -13.28 15.52 -19.61
N LYS A 248 -13.96 16.33 -20.44
CA LYS A 248 -14.71 17.51 -19.96
C LYS A 248 -15.88 17.11 -19.05
N GLU A 249 -16.58 16.04 -19.37
CA GLU A 249 -17.67 15.53 -18.53
C GLU A 249 -17.15 14.97 -17.20
N ILE A 250 -16.01 14.22 -17.22
CA ILE A 250 -15.33 13.76 -16.01
C ILE A 250 -14.95 14.94 -15.12
N PHE A 251 -14.29 15.97 -15.70
CA PHE A 251 -13.90 17.16 -14.96
C PHE A 251 -15.11 17.85 -14.32
N ARG A 252 -16.22 17.99 -15.09
CA ARG A 252 -17.47 18.56 -14.57
C ARG A 252 -18.03 17.74 -13.42
N LEU A 253 -18.06 16.41 -13.55
CA LEU A 253 -18.54 15.52 -12.49
C LEU A 253 -17.68 15.64 -11.23
N MET A 254 -16.33 15.62 -11.37
CA MET A 254 -15.42 15.82 -10.25
C MET A 254 -15.62 17.17 -9.57
N SER A 255 -15.84 18.23 -10.34
CA SER A 255 -16.04 19.59 -9.81
C SER A 255 -17.35 19.76 -9.01
N LEU A 256 -18.27 18.78 -9.09
CA LEU A 256 -19.47 18.76 -8.24
C LEU A 256 -19.18 18.21 -6.82
N PHE A 257 -18.09 17.46 -6.67
CA PHE A 257 -17.70 16.83 -5.39
C PHE A 257 -16.45 17.46 -4.79
N MET A 258 -15.55 17.95 -5.62
CA MET A 258 -14.30 18.59 -5.21
C MET A 258 -14.14 19.90 -5.99
N ASP A 259 -13.94 20.99 -5.31
CA ASP A 259 -13.62 22.25 -5.97
C ASP A 259 -12.31 22.10 -6.76
N PRO A 260 -12.28 22.49 -8.05
CA PRO A 260 -11.03 22.52 -8.78
C PRO A 260 -10.03 23.44 -8.07
N PRO A 261 -8.73 23.06 -7.96
CA PRO A 261 -7.74 23.94 -7.36
C PRO A 261 -7.75 25.32 -8.01
N SER A 262 -7.90 26.35 -7.16
CA SER A 262 -7.95 27.76 -7.61
C SER A 262 -6.62 28.19 -8.21
N VAL A 263 -5.50 27.74 -7.61
CA VAL A 263 -4.15 27.99 -8.11
C VAL A 263 -3.76 26.91 -9.10
N LYS A 264 -3.38 27.31 -10.32
CA LYS A 264 -2.90 26.35 -11.34
C LYS A 264 -1.42 26.01 -11.11
N PRO A 265 -0.93 24.89 -11.69
CA PRO A 265 0.44 24.41 -11.45
C PRO A 265 1.55 25.40 -11.73
N ASP A 266 1.33 26.35 -12.64
CA ASP A 266 2.27 27.37 -13.08
C ASP A 266 1.89 28.79 -12.58
N GLU A 267 0.85 28.91 -11.76
CA GLU A 267 0.43 30.16 -11.12
C GLU A 267 1.00 30.25 -9.71
N SER A 268 1.42 31.44 -9.30
CA SER A 268 1.99 31.66 -7.97
C SER A 268 0.91 31.73 -6.89
N PHE A 269 1.19 31.14 -5.75
CA PHE A 269 0.45 31.31 -4.51
C PHE A 269 1.34 31.96 -3.45
N THR A 270 0.74 32.55 -2.43
CA THR A 270 1.42 33.03 -1.22
C THR A 270 0.92 32.20 -0.05
N TRP A 271 1.85 31.61 0.71
CA TRP A 271 1.58 30.85 1.91
C TRP A 271 2.28 31.50 3.11
N GLU A 272 1.51 31.75 4.15
CA GLU A 272 1.98 32.32 5.42
C GLU A 272 1.99 31.18 6.47
N TYR A 273 3.07 31.08 7.25
CA TYR A 273 3.18 30.12 8.33
C TYR A 273 3.96 30.72 9.52
N SER A 274 3.71 30.19 10.72
CA SER A 274 4.52 30.50 11.90
C SER A 274 5.61 29.45 12.06
N ASP A 275 6.86 29.88 12.20
CA ASP A 275 7.95 29.00 12.57
C ASP A 275 7.88 28.61 14.07
N LYS A 276 8.75 27.69 14.53
CA LYS A 276 8.78 27.26 15.95
C LYS A 276 9.04 28.39 16.94
N ASP A 277 9.65 29.50 16.47
CA ASP A 277 9.95 30.69 17.27
C ASP A 277 8.78 31.72 17.23
N LYS A 278 7.63 31.30 16.67
CA LYS A 278 6.41 32.09 16.47
C LYS A 278 6.62 33.34 15.56
N ILE A 279 7.62 33.28 14.68
CA ILE A 279 7.85 34.31 13.69
C ILE A 279 7.03 33.97 12.44
N LEU A 280 6.24 34.96 11.98
CA LEU A 280 5.49 34.85 10.74
C LEU A 280 6.45 34.84 9.54
N ARG A 281 6.31 33.85 8.71
CA ARG A 281 7.08 33.64 7.48
C ARG A 281 6.14 33.58 6.28
N THR A 282 6.64 33.97 5.13
CA THR A 282 5.89 33.95 3.88
C THR A 282 6.71 33.27 2.79
N VAL A 283 6.05 32.39 2.03
CA VAL A 283 6.59 31.75 0.82
C VAL A 283 5.69 32.10 -0.35
N THR A 284 6.27 32.65 -1.42
CA THR A 284 5.56 32.92 -2.68
C THR A 284 6.24 32.13 -3.80
N CYS A 285 5.54 31.20 -4.40
CA CYS A 285 6.05 30.35 -5.49
C CYS A 285 4.89 29.67 -6.22
N THR A 286 5.16 29.01 -7.35
CA THR A 286 4.20 28.13 -8.00
C THR A 286 4.18 26.76 -7.32
N PRO A 287 3.10 25.93 -7.48
CA PRO A 287 3.09 24.55 -6.99
C PRO A 287 4.28 23.71 -7.47
N LYS A 288 4.75 23.89 -8.69
CA LYS A 288 5.93 23.22 -9.24
C LYS A 288 7.22 23.68 -8.56
N GLU A 289 7.34 24.97 -8.29
CA GLU A 289 8.49 25.51 -7.55
C GLU A 289 8.46 25.09 -6.09
N PHE A 290 7.29 25.01 -5.47
CA PHE A 290 7.15 24.48 -4.12
C PHE A 290 7.64 23.03 -4.06
N ALA A 291 7.24 22.18 -5.01
CA ALA A 291 7.71 20.82 -5.09
C ALA A 291 9.24 20.70 -5.29
N SER A 292 9.80 21.46 -6.23
CA SER A 292 11.22 21.34 -6.61
C SER A 292 12.16 22.08 -5.69
N LYS A 293 11.81 23.31 -5.25
CA LYS A 293 12.71 24.20 -4.48
C LYS A 293 12.54 24.04 -2.97
N ILE A 294 11.28 23.91 -2.49
CA ILE A 294 10.97 23.84 -1.05
C ILE A 294 10.96 22.37 -0.61
N CYS A 295 10.17 21.53 -1.29
CA CYS A 295 10.08 20.11 -0.95
C CYS A 295 11.27 19.28 -1.49
N LYS A 296 12.06 19.83 -2.41
CA LYS A 296 13.26 19.22 -3.01
C LYS A 296 12.98 17.84 -3.63
N VAL A 297 11.76 17.67 -4.18
CA VAL A 297 11.39 16.41 -4.84
C VAL A 297 12.15 16.31 -6.16
N ASP A 298 12.87 15.19 -6.32
CA ASP A 298 13.56 14.81 -7.55
C ASP A 298 13.20 13.36 -7.86
N SER A 299 12.32 13.16 -8.84
CA SER A 299 11.83 11.84 -9.22
C SER A 299 12.93 10.89 -9.71
N LYS A 300 14.02 11.44 -10.26
CA LYS A 300 15.15 10.65 -10.76
C LYS A 300 16.03 10.06 -9.66
N LYS A 301 15.88 10.58 -8.45
CA LYS A 301 16.64 10.09 -7.28
C LYS A 301 15.93 9.02 -6.49
N CYS A 302 14.65 8.75 -6.75
CA CYS A 302 13.86 7.81 -5.98
C CYS A 302 13.81 6.43 -6.65
N VAL A 303 14.04 5.37 -5.89
CA VAL A 303 13.98 3.99 -6.35
C VAL A 303 13.00 3.20 -5.47
N SER A 304 12.02 2.56 -6.09
CA SER A 304 11.13 1.61 -5.44
C SER A 304 11.77 0.22 -5.42
N LEU A 305 12.05 -0.28 -4.22
CA LEU A 305 12.56 -1.62 -3.97
C LEU A 305 11.41 -2.50 -3.50
N VAL A 306 11.30 -3.70 -4.03
CA VAL A 306 10.28 -4.67 -3.62
C VAL A 306 10.88 -6.01 -3.24
N ASN A 307 10.16 -6.75 -2.41
CA ASN A 307 10.45 -8.15 -2.14
C ASN A 307 9.32 -9.03 -2.67
N ASP A 308 9.50 -9.54 -3.87
CA ASP A 308 8.62 -10.53 -4.49
C ASP A 308 9.38 -11.86 -4.68
N PRO A 309 9.23 -12.82 -3.77
CA PRO A 309 9.95 -14.10 -3.84
C PRO A 309 9.47 -15.04 -4.95
N ARG A 310 8.47 -14.66 -5.73
CA ARG A 310 8.04 -15.40 -6.93
C ARG A 310 8.95 -15.17 -8.12
N ASN A 311 9.64 -14.02 -8.14
CA ASN A 311 10.47 -13.55 -9.25
C ASN A 311 11.95 -13.47 -8.87
N GLU A 312 12.81 -13.46 -9.89
CA GLU A 312 14.26 -13.36 -9.72
C GLU A 312 14.66 -12.06 -9.00
N TYR A 313 15.52 -12.16 -8.00
CA TYR A 313 16.07 -11.00 -7.30
C TYR A 313 17.12 -10.26 -8.14
N ASN A 314 17.34 -9.00 -7.81
CA ASN A 314 18.24 -8.08 -8.51
C ASN A 314 17.84 -7.87 -9.99
N LYS A 315 16.54 -7.91 -10.24
CA LYS A 315 15.92 -7.63 -11.55
C LYS A 315 14.88 -6.53 -11.42
N LEU A 316 14.74 -5.74 -12.48
CA LEU A 316 13.62 -4.82 -12.60
C LEU A 316 12.33 -5.59 -12.89
N ILE A 317 11.26 -5.19 -12.25
CA ILE A 317 9.90 -5.63 -12.50
C ILE A 317 9.08 -4.43 -12.98
N LYS A 318 8.31 -4.65 -14.03
CA LYS A 318 7.30 -3.72 -14.55
C LYS A 318 5.97 -4.43 -14.60
N VAL A 319 4.93 -3.82 -14.08
CA VAL A 319 3.56 -4.30 -14.29
C VAL A 319 3.00 -3.58 -15.51
N ASP A 320 2.53 -4.35 -16.50
CA ASP A 320 1.98 -3.79 -17.72
C ASP A 320 0.80 -2.86 -17.40
N ARG A 321 0.75 -1.70 -18.05
CA ARG A 321 -0.35 -0.73 -17.89
C ARG A 321 -0.60 -0.23 -16.46
N LEU A 322 0.29 -0.49 -15.52
CA LEU A 322 0.20 0.09 -14.17
C LEU A 322 0.70 1.54 -14.21
N GLY A 323 -0.19 2.48 -13.97
CA GLY A 323 0.11 3.91 -14.03
C GLY A 323 -1.10 4.78 -13.76
N ASN A 324 -0.90 6.10 -13.77
CA ASN A 324 -1.97 7.07 -13.54
C ASN A 324 -1.94 8.25 -14.52
N VAL A 325 -0.81 8.55 -15.14
CA VAL A 325 -0.64 9.71 -16.04
C VAL A 325 -0.20 9.21 -17.41
N THR A 326 -0.95 9.56 -18.45
CA THR A 326 -0.55 9.25 -19.84
C THR A 326 0.74 9.98 -20.19
N GLY A 327 1.77 9.22 -20.62
CA GLY A 327 3.10 9.74 -20.88
C GLY A 327 3.95 10.02 -19.63
N GLY A 328 3.47 9.67 -18.44
CA GLY A 328 4.25 9.68 -17.21
C GLY A 328 5.26 8.52 -17.13
N ASP A 329 6.14 8.57 -16.13
CA ASP A 329 7.10 7.51 -15.88
C ASP A 329 6.40 6.20 -15.49
N PRO A 330 6.86 5.04 -16.02
CA PRO A 330 6.29 3.75 -15.66
C PRO A 330 6.55 3.43 -14.19
N VAL A 331 5.66 2.63 -13.59
CA VAL A 331 5.92 2.04 -12.28
C VAL A 331 6.95 0.92 -12.45
N LEU A 332 8.15 1.14 -11.95
CA LEU A 332 9.25 0.19 -11.95
C LEU A 332 9.62 -0.17 -10.51
N TYR A 333 9.92 -1.44 -10.31
CA TYR A 333 10.38 -1.99 -9.04
C TYR A 333 11.71 -2.71 -9.23
N LEU A 334 12.68 -2.47 -8.38
CA LEU A 334 13.87 -3.32 -8.27
C LEU A 334 13.56 -4.41 -7.24
N ASN A 335 13.48 -5.67 -7.69
CA ASN A 335 13.21 -6.81 -6.82
C ASN A 335 14.47 -7.21 -6.05
N VAL A 336 14.38 -7.25 -4.72
CA VAL A 336 15.51 -7.59 -3.84
C VAL A 336 15.07 -8.57 -2.76
N ASP A 337 16.01 -9.29 -2.17
CA ASP A 337 15.74 -10.17 -1.03
C ASP A 337 15.46 -9.37 0.26
N ASN A 338 14.89 -10.03 1.27
CA ASN A 338 14.56 -9.41 2.56
C ASN A 338 15.79 -8.84 3.27
N LYS A 339 16.95 -9.49 3.16
CA LYS A 339 18.19 -9.03 3.80
C LYS A 339 18.63 -7.68 3.22
N THR A 340 18.59 -7.55 1.90
CA THR A 340 18.90 -6.31 1.18
C THR A 340 17.88 -5.21 1.53
N LEU A 341 16.59 -5.54 1.52
CA LEU A 341 15.51 -4.60 1.88
C LEU A 341 15.69 -4.06 3.30
N THR A 342 15.94 -4.96 4.27
CA THR A 342 16.19 -4.63 5.68
C THR A 342 17.46 -3.76 5.85
N SER A 343 18.55 -4.13 5.18
CA SER A 343 19.80 -3.38 5.27
C SER A 343 19.67 -1.94 4.78
N LEU A 344 18.95 -1.74 3.67
CA LEU A 344 18.71 -0.40 3.12
C LEU A 344 17.75 0.41 4.01
N ALA A 345 16.73 -0.23 4.60
CA ALA A 345 15.87 0.42 5.59
C ALA A 345 16.66 0.90 6.80
N VAL A 346 17.54 0.07 7.36
CA VAL A 346 18.41 0.44 8.48
C VAL A 346 19.37 1.58 8.09
N LYS A 347 20.01 1.49 6.91
CA LYS A 347 20.90 2.54 6.40
C LYS A 347 20.20 3.90 6.33
N ARG A 348 18.96 3.92 5.79
CA ARG A 348 18.15 5.14 5.64
C ARG A 348 17.76 5.72 6.99
N LEU A 349 17.35 4.88 7.95
CA LEU A 349 17.01 5.31 9.31
C LEU A 349 18.22 5.82 10.10
N LYS A 350 19.41 5.21 9.94
CA LYS A 350 20.67 5.74 10.52
C LYS A 350 20.98 7.14 9.97
N ALA A 351 20.61 7.43 8.72
CA ALA A 351 20.72 8.75 8.12
C ALA A 351 19.59 9.73 8.54
N LYS A 352 18.71 9.32 9.46
CA LYS A 352 17.55 10.10 9.94
C LYS A 352 16.57 10.46 8.81
N LYS A 353 16.42 9.60 7.82
CA LYS A 353 15.48 9.76 6.73
C LYS A 353 14.28 8.83 6.93
N PRO A 354 13.04 9.31 6.79
CA PRO A 354 11.84 8.46 6.84
C PRO A 354 11.76 7.57 5.61
N ILE A 355 11.00 6.48 5.72
CA ILE A 355 10.85 5.50 4.65
C ILE A 355 9.37 5.37 4.28
N PHE A 356 9.01 5.67 3.03
CA PHE A 356 7.76 5.19 2.46
C PHE A 356 7.82 3.68 2.32
N PHE A 357 6.79 2.97 2.81
CA PHE A 357 6.69 1.53 2.61
C PHE A 357 5.25 1.10 2.36
N GLY A 358 5.11 0.01 1.59
CA GLY A 358 3.83 -0.65 1.30
C GLY A 358 3.80 -2.04 1.92
N ALA A 359 2.69 -2.38 2.56
CA ALA A 359 2.52 -3.64 3.26
C ALA A 359 1.11 -4.23 3.10
N HIS A 360 0.98 -5.52 3.43
CA HIS A 360 -0.30 -6.18 3.64
C HIS A 360 -0.73 -5.99 5.08
N THR A 361 -1.78 -5.24 5.35
CA THR A 361 -2.19 -4.86 6.71
C THR A 361 -3.46 -5.52 7.24
N PRO A 362 -4.30 -6.23 6.46
CA PRO A 362 -5.53 -6.85 6.97
C PRO A 362 -5.30 -7.95 8.03
N MET A 363 -4.10 -8.53 8.07
CA MET A 363 -3.76 -9.60 9.02
C MET A 363 -2.70 -9.14 10.01
N PHE A 364 -2.75 -9.65 11.23
CA PHE A 364 -1.72 -9.50 12.26
C PHE A 364 -1.39 -8.04 12.63
N MET A 365 -2.41 -7.18 12.55
CA MET A 365 -2.31 -5.78 12.94
C MET A 365 -3.48 -5.41 13.84
N ASP A 366 -3.18 -5.13 15.12
CA ASP A 366 -4.20 -4.61 16.04
C ASP A 366 -4.23 -3.07 15.99
N LYS A 367 -5.35 -2.54 15.50
CA LYS A 367 -5.53 -1.09 15.31
C LYS A 367 -5.63 -0.32 16.62
N LYS A 368 -6.06 -0.97 17.69
CA LYS A 368 -6.30 -0.34 18.99
C LYS A 368 -4.98 -0.11 19.74
N SER A 369 -4.13 -1.14 19.81
CA SER A 369 -2.84 -1.05 20.46
C SER A 369 -1.75 -0.46 19.54
N GLY A 370 -1.91 -0.55 18.22
CA GLY A 370 -0.88 -0.16 17.26
C GLY A 370 0.26 -1.17 17.17
N VAL A 371 -0.04 -2.47 17.30
CA VAL A 371 0.96 -3.53 17.18
C VAL A 371 0.76 -4.29 15.88
N MET A 372 1.85 -4.47 15.13
CA MET A 372 1.95 -5.22 13.88
C MET A 372 2.92 -6.38 14.08
N SER A 373 2.40 -7.59 14.28
CA SER A 373 3.19 -8.79 14.52
C SER A 373 2.37 -10.05 14.25
N SER A 374 2.98 -11.04 13.60
CA SER A 374 2.37 -12.37 13.39
C SER A 374 2.03 -13.12 14.69
N LYS A 375 2.54 -12.64 15.83
CA LYS A 375 2.44 -13.31 17.14
C LYS A 375 1.27 -12.81 18.01
N ILE A 376 0.51 -11.81 17.55
CA ILE A 376 -0.53 -11.19 18.40
C ILE A 376 -1.86 -11.93 18.40
N TYR A 377 -2.09 -12.87 17.48
CA TYR A 377 -3.30 -13.68 17.44
C TYR A 377 -2.98 -15.15 17.69
N ASN A 378 -3.70 -15.75 18.63
CA ASN A 378 -3.54 -17.16 18.99
C ASN A 378 -4.51 -18.06 18.19
N TYR A 379 -4.23 -18.22 16.88
CA TYR A 379 -5.02 -19.11 16.04
C TYR A 379 -4.79 -20.58 16.39
N ASP A 380 -3.65 -20.93 17.00
CA ASP A 380 -3.37 -22.29 17.46
C ASP A 380 -4.36 -22.77 18.52
N ALA A 381 -4.95 -21.83 19.31
CA ALA A 381 -5.96 -22.16 20.31
C ALA A 381 -7.27 -22.72 19.72
N ILE A 382 -7.46 -22.60 18.41
CA ILE A 382 -8.60 -23.12 17.66
C ILE A 382 -8.17 -24.11 16.55
N ASP A 383 -6.97 -24.68 16.69
CA ASP A 383 -6.34 -25.58 15.72
C ASP A 383 -6.24 -25.05 14.28
N TYR A 384 -6.14 -23.70 14.15
CA TYR A 384 -6.06 -23.04 12.86
C TYR A 384 -4.67 -22.45 12.60
N ASN A 385 -3.92 -23.11 11.72
CA ASN A 385 -2.55 -22.75 11.42
C ASN A 385 -2.38 -22.22 9.99
N PHE A 386 -1.70 -21.10 9.83
CA PHE A 386 -1.31 -20.54 8.53
C PHE A 386 0.09 -21.04 8.14
N LYS A 387 0.16 -21.98 7.18
CA LYS A 387 1.42 -22.62 6.77
C LYS A 387 2.03 -22.08 5.47
N GLN A 388 1.36 -21.14 4.80
CA GLN A 388 1.88 -20.56 3.57
C GLN A 388 3.03 -19.59 3.85
N ASP A 389 4.16 -19.76 3.15
CA ASP A 389 5.22 -18.76 3.07
C ASP A 389 4.76 -17.54 2.24
N LYS A 390 5.54 -16.47 2.26
CA LYS A 390 5.24 -15.22 1.53
C LYS A 390 5.02 -15.47 0.03
N LYS A 391 5.83 -16.31 -0.61
CA LYS A 391 5.70 -16.65 -2.02
C LYS A 391 4.33 -17.25 -2.32
N ASN A 392 3.93 -18.25 -1.55
CA ASN A 392 2.67 -18.95 -1.74
C ASN A 392 1.47 -18.06 -1.37
N ARG A 393 1.56 -17.23 -0.33
CA ARG A 393 0.49 -16.26 -0.01
C ARG A 393 0.25 -15.29 -1.16
N ILE A 394 1.30 -14.75 -1.77
CA ILE A 394 1.17 -13.84 -2.92
C ILE A 394 0.56 -14.58 -4.11
N GLN A 395 1.06 -15.77 -4.42
CA GLN A 395 0.63 -16.54 -5.58
C GLN A 395 -0.84 -16.97 -5.51
N HIS A 396 -1.34 -17.22 -4.31
CA HIS A 396 -2.71 -17.70 -4.06
C HIS A 396 -3.66 -16.59 -3.58
N GLY A 397 -3.25 -15.33 -3.64
CA GLY A 397 -4.10 -14.18 -3.35
C GLY A 397 -4.33 -13.88 -1.86
N ASN A 398 -3.58 -14.53 -0.96
CA ASN A 398 -3.68 -14.31 0.49
C ASN A 398 -2.83 -13.13 1.00
N SER A 399 -2.03 -12.51 0.14
CA SER A 399 -1.24 -11.34 0.50
C SER A 399 -1.10 -10.40 -0.70
N LEU A 400 -1.45 -9.14 -0.49
CA LEU A 400 -1.34 -8.06 -1.47
C LEU A 400 -0.84 -6.80 -0.77
N MET A 401 -0.22 -5.88 -1.50
CA MET A 401 0.09 -4.56 -0.96
C MET A 401 -1.19 -3.74 -0.86
N THR A 402 -1.72 -3.62 0.35
CA THR A 402 -3.04 -3.02 0.62
C THR A 402 -2.99 -1.67 1.30
N HIS A 403 -1.82 -1.29 1.86
CA HIS A 403 -1.67 -0.06 2.62
C HIS A 403 -0.25 0.48 2.56
N ALA A 404 -0.12 1.80 2.46
CA ALA A 404 1.15 2.50 2.52
C ALA A 404 1.24 3.35 3.79
N MET A 405 2.42 3.33 4.42
CA MET A 405 2.72 4.05 5.67
C MET A 405 4.15 4.58 5.64
N THR A 406 4.58 5.21 6.74
CA THR A 406 5.93 5.77 6.86
C THR A 406 6.67 5.13 8.05
N ILE A 407 7.84 4.54 7.80
CA ILE A 407 8.74 4.13 8.90
C ILE A 407 9.57 5.33 9.31
N THR A 408 9.55 5.68 10.59
CA THR A 408 10.29 6.82 11.15
C THR A 408 11.49 6.41 11.98
N ASN A 409 11.42 5.29 12.69
CA ASN A 409 12.46 4.83 13.59
C ASN A 409 12.59 3.30 13.59
N ALA A 410 13.69 2.80 14.11
CA ALA A 410 13.87 1.39 14.44
C ALA A 410 14.65 1.21 15.75
N TYR A 411 14.45 0.06 16.37
CA TYR A 411 15.37 -0.47 17.38
C TYR A 411 16.18 -1.59 16.76
N ILE A 412 17.48 -1.38 16.68
CA ILE A 412 18.44 -2.38 16.21
C ILE A 412 19.23 -2.95 17.38
N ASP A 413 19.56 -4.24 17.30
CA ASP A 413 20.51 -4.86 18.22
C ASP A 413 21.90 -4.26 17.99
N SER A 414 22.56 -3.80 19.06
CA SER A 414 23.83 -3.10 18.96
C SER A 414 25.01 -3.99 18.53
N ASN A 415 24.89 -5.31 18.69
CA ASN A 415 25.95 -6.25 18.36
C ASN A 415 25.83 -6.77 16.93
N THR A 416 24.60 -7.05 16.49
CA THR A 416 24.33 -7.65 15.19
C THR A 416 23.89 -6.63 14.14
N GLU A 417 23.57 -5.40 14.57
CA GLU A 417 22.93 -4.35 13.74
C GLU A 417 21.61 -4.77 13.09
N THR A 418 21.02 -5.88 13.56
CA THR A 418 19.75 -6.41 13.06
C THR A 418 18.58 -5.66 13.69
N PRO A 419 17.60 -5.18 12.91
CA PRO A 419 16.42 -4.55 13.48
C PRO A 419 15.55 -5.59 14.20
N ILE A 420 15.01 -5.19 15.34
CA ILE A 420 14.08 -5.98 16.14
C ILE A 420 12.65 -5.46 15.92
N ARG A 421 12.52 -4.13 15.80
CA ARG A 421 11.22 -3.47 15.58
C ARG A 421 11.37 -2.10 14.95
N TYR A 422 10.30 -1.64 14.36
CA TYR A 422 10.19 -0.34 13.70
C TYR A 422 9.06 0.49 14.31
N LYS A 423 9.21 1.82 14.27
CA LYS A 423 8.15 2.78 14.53
C LYS A 423 7.54 3.20 13.21
N VAL A 424 6.26 3.00 13.07
CA VAL A 424 5.49 3.30 11.86
C VAL A 424 4.55 4.46 12.15
N GLU A 425 4.60 5.53 11.35
CA GLU A 425 3.59 6.57 11.32
C GLU A 425 2.50 6.16 10.33
N ASN A 426 1.28 5.98 10.84
CA ASN A 426 0.11 5.66 10.04
C ASN A 426 -0.69 6.93 9.73
N SER A 427 -1.63 6.84 8.80
CA SER A 427 -2.49 7.94 8.36
C SER A 427 -3.95 7.79 8.83
N TRP A 428 -4.16 7.26 10.03
CA TRP A 428 -5.49 7.07 10.62
C TRP A 428 -5.79 8.00 11.81
N GLY A 429 -4.97 9.05 11.96
CA GLY A 429 -5.08 10.02 13.03
C GLY A 429 -4.56 9.51 14.37
N LYS A 430 -4.48 10.42 15.34
CA LYS A 430 -3.92 10.15 16.69
C LYS A 430 -4.73 9.16 17.53
N GLU A 431 -6.00 8.93 17.18
CA GLU A 431 -6.89 8.03 17.92
C GLU A 431 -6.63 6.54 17.59
N SER A 432 -5.77 6.25 16.60
CA SER A 432 -5.43 4.91 16.16
C SER A 432 -4.03 4.54 16.63
N GLY A 433 -3.86 3.36 17.22
CA GLY A 433 -2.58 2.93 17.78
C GLY A 433 -2.11 3.81 18.94
N ASN A 434 -0.82 4.03 19.04
CA ASN A 434 -0.20 4.89 20.05
C ASN A 434 0.03 6.29 19.45
N ASP A 435 -0.93 7.21 19.67
CA ASP A 435 -0.93 8.57 19.09
C ASP A 435 -0.73 8.59 17.56
N GLY A 436 -1.31 7.60 16.84
CA GLY A 436 -1.17 7.45 15.39
C GLY A 436 0.05 6.66 14.94
N TYR A 437 0.89 6.23 15.86
CA TYR A 437 2.05 5.41 15.59
C TYR A 437 1.80 3.93 15.91
N TYR A 438 2.53 3.07 15.19
CA TYR A 438 2.47 1.63 15.33
C TYR A 438 3.88 1.06 15.58
N MET A 439 3.95 0.01 16.35
CA MET A 439 5.15 -0.83 16.46
C MET A 439 5.00 -2.01 15.51
N MET A 440 5.98 -2.21 14.65
CA MET A 440 6.07 -3.33 13.72
C MET A 440 7.32 -4.15 14.04
N ASP A 441 7.19 -5.45 14.30
CA ASP A 441 8.37 -6.29 14.51
C ASP A 441 9.06 -6.68 13.18
N GLN A 442 10.29 -7.18 13.27
CA GLN A 442 11.10 -7.56 12.11
C GLN A 442 10.46 -8.71 11.31
N GLU A 443 9.82 -9.66 11.98
CA GLU A 443 9.16 -10.78 11.31
C GLU A 443 7.99 -10.29 10.44
N TYR A 444 7.17 -9.37 10.97
CA TYR A 444 6.12 -8.74 10.19
C TYR A 444 6.67 -7.96 8.99
N PHE A 445 7.76 -7.23 9.18
CA PHE A 445 8.43 -6.53 8.07
C PHE A 445 8.86 -7.51 6.97
N GLU A 446 9.48 -8.64 7.30
CA GLU A 446 9.93 -9.62 6.31
C GLU A 446 8.78 -10.31 5.57
N GLU A 447 7.71 -10.64 6.30
CA GLU A 447 6.59 -11.42 5.77
C GLU A 447 5.53 -10.58 5.05
N TYR A 448 5.29 -9.35 5.50
CA TYR A 448 4.16 -8.54 5.03
C TYR A 448 4.56 -7.20 4.39
N CYS A 449 5.80 -6.75 4.50
CA CYS A 449 6.28 -5.59 3.74
C CYS A 449 6.62 -6.02 2.31
N PHE A 450 6.06 -5.30 1.35
CA PHE A 450 6.30 -5.51 -0.08
C PHE A 450 7.30 -4.52 -0.64
N GLN A 451 7.24 -3.27 -0.24
CA GLN A 451 7.93 -2.16 -0.88
C GLN A 451 8.53 -1.21 0.16
N ILE A 452 9.75 -0.73 -0.12
CA ILE A 452 10.28 0.49 0.47
C ILE A 452 10.78 1.41 -0.66
N VAL A 453 10.87 2.72 -0.36
CA VAL A 453 11.48 3.70 -1.28
C VAL A 453 12.77 4.23 -0.69
N CYS A 454 13.84 4.20 -1.48
CA CYS A 454 15.16 4.71 -1.13
C CYS A 454 15.61 5.77 -2.14
N ASP A 455 16.62 6.56 -1.76
CA ASP A 455 17.31 7.43 -2.70
C ASP A 455 18.34 6.59 -3.50
N LEU A 456 18.55 6.95 -4.76
CA LEU A 456 19.46 6.22 -5.67
C LEU A 456 20.87 6.08 -5.11
N ASP A 457 21.40 7.12 -4.45
CA ASP A 457 22.73 7.14 -3.87
C ASP A 457 22.88 6.29 -2.59
N GLU A 458 21.76 5.84 -2.02
CA GLU A 458 21.74 4.91 -0.89
C GLU A 458 21.98 3.46 -1.33
N LEU A 459 21.69 3.13 -2.59
CA LEU A 459 21.85 1.78 -3.13
C LEU A 459 23.34 1.44 -3.35
N PRO A 460 23.76 0.19 -3.11
CA PRO A 460 25.03 -0.32 -3.57
C PRO A 460 25.19 -0.14 -5.10
N LYS A 461 26.39 0.14 -5.59
CA LYS A 461 26.66 0.35 -7.02
C LYS A 461 26.20 -0.82 -7.90
N GLU A 462 26.29 -2.03 -7.38
CA GLU A 462 25.84 -3.24 -8.07
C GLU A 462 24.31 -3.22 -8.32
N LEU A 463 23.56 -2.71 -7.38
CA LEU A 463 22.10 -2.55 -7.52
C LEU A 463 21.76 -1.33 -8.40
N GLN A 464 22.53 -0.23 -8.30
CA GLN A 464 22.36 0.91 -9.22
C GLN A 464 22.51 0.49 -10.66
N ALA A 465 23.52 -0.34 -10.99
CA ALA A 465 23.73 -0.86 -12.34
C ALA A 465 22.58 -1.72 -12.88
N LYS A 466 21.71 -2.28 -12.00
CA LYS A 466 20.53 -3.05 -12.41
C LYS A 466 19.37 -2.16 -12.86
N LEU A 467 19.36 -0.88 -12.50
CA LEU A 467 18.32 0.06 -12.91
C LEU A 467 18.40 0.41 -14.41
N ASP A 468 19.56 0.21 -15.03
CA ASP A 468 19.76 0.41 -16.47
C ASP A 468 19.37 -0.83 -17.30
N ASP A 469 18.85 -1.90 -16.67
CA ASP A 469 18.43 -3.11 -17.38
C ASP A 469 17.25 -2.79 -18.31
N SER A 470 17.48 -2.87 -19.60
CA SER A 470 16.50 -2.58 -20.65
C SER A 470 15.39 -3.62 -20.76
N LYS A 471 15.47 -4.73 -20.01
CA LYS A 471 14.53 -5.87 -20.07
C LYS A 471 13.98 -6.21 -18.70
N PRO A 472 13.07 -5.38 -18.13
CA PRO A 472 12.40 -5.73 -16.90
C PRO A 472 11.53 -6.99 -17.07
N ILE A 473 11.33 -7.73 -15.98
CA ILE A 473 10.31 -8.77 -15.92
C ILE A 473 8.96 -8.07 -16.08
N LEU A 474 8.24 -8.41 -17.15
CA LEU A 474 6.93 -7.84 -17.45
C LEU A 474 5.83 -8.72 -16.82
N LEU A 475 5.12 -8.19 -15.87
CA LEU A 475 3.97 -8.83 -15.23
C LEU A 475 2.66 -8.27 -15.82
N PRO A 476 1.60 -9.08 -15.94
CA PRO A 476 0.31 -8.58 -16.40
C PRO A 476 -0.35 -7.64 -15.37
N LEU A 477 -1.25 -6.77 -15.82
CA LEU A 477 -1.95 -5.79 -14.96
C LEU A 477 -2.66 -6.44 -13.75
N TYR A 478 -3.14 -7.66 -13.92
CA TYR A 478 -3.82 -8.44 -12.88
C TYR A 478 -2.88 -9.27 -11.99
N ASP A 479 -1.56 -9.07 -12.09
CA ASP A 479 -0.61 -9.67 -11.16
C ASP A 479 -0.77 -9.03 -9.77
N PRO A 480 -0.57 -9.79 -8.66
CA PRO A 480 -0.55 -9.25 -7.30
C PRO A 480 0.34 -8.01 -7.10
N MET A 481 1.45 -7.89 -7.84
CA MET A 481 2.30 -6.69 -7.80
C MET A 481 1.68 -5.46 -8.48
N GLY A 482 0.55 -5.62 -9.16
CA GLY A 482 -0.27 -4.52 -9.67
C GLY A 482 -1.24 -3.96 -8.63
N ALA A 483 -1.31 -4.52 -7.44
CA ALA A 483 -2.13 -4.01 -6.35
C ALA A 483 -1.71 -2.58 -5.98
N LEU A 484 -2.69 -1.75 -5.67
CA LEU A 484 -2.50 -0.35 -5.27
C LEU A 484 -2.79 -0.19 -3.78
N ALA A 485 -1.83 0.39 -3.07
CA ALA A 485 -1.94 0.66 -1.63
C ALA A 485 -2.92 1.80 -1.33
#